data_04706d792418b72f48d73cd42f571372
#
_entry.id   04706d792418b72f48d73cd42f571372
#
_cell.length_a   1.000
_cell.length_b   1.000
_cell.length_c   1.000
_cell.angle_alpha   90.00
_cell.angle_beta   90.00
_cell.angle_gamma   90.00
#
_symmetry.space_group_name_H-M   'P 1'
#
loop_
_entity.id
_entity.type
_entity.pdbx_description
1 polymer ?
#
loop_
_entity_poly.entity_id
_entity_poly.type
_entity_poly.pdbx_seq_one_letter_code
_entity_poly.pdbx_strand_id
1 'polypeptide(L)'
;MSTAKFIRKVYYPNWLANVVMVKKANGKWRMCVDFTDLNKAFPKDSYPLSRIDQLVDSTVGHKLLSFMDAFSGYNQIQMDEADQEKMSFITSQGLFCYKMMPFDLKNAWAKYQKLVNHMFRPQIKWNVEVYVDDMMVKSLDRGKHLHDLQETFDTLRQYNMKLNPGKCAFRVSSGSSSNLWFHIGGSRQILIKFK
;
A
#
# COMPACT_ATOMS: atom_id res chain seq x y z
N MET A 1 -16.53 -18.38 -15.62
CA MET A 1 -15.52 -17.33 -15.36
C MET A 1 -15.85 -16.66 -14.05
N SER A 2 -15.03 -16.85 -13.05
CA SER A 2 -15.19 -16.17 -11.76
C SER A 2 -15.07 -14.67 -12.03
N THR A 3 -16.13 -13.93 -11.79
CA THR A 3 -16.14 -12.46 -11.86
C THR A 3 -15.14 -11.97 -10.83
N ALA A 4 -13.95 -11.61 -11.28
CA ALA A 4 -12.96 -11.02 -10.41
C ALA A 4 -13.62 -9.79 -9.75
N LYS A 5 -13.72 -9.78 -8.42
CA LYS A 5 -14.38 -8.70 -7.66
C LYS A 5 -13.80 -7.30 -7.96
N PHE A 6 -12.67 -7.24 -8.68
CA PHE A 6 -11.89 -6.04 -8.96
C PHE A 6 -12.23 -5.35 -10.28
N ILE A 7 -12.87 -6.05 -11.22
CA ILE A 7 -13.19 -5.52 -12.55
C ILE A 7 -14.66 -5.79 -12.92
N ARG A 8 -15.20 -4.99 -13.82
CA ARG A 8 -16.49 -5.21 -14.47
C ARG A 8 -16.42 -4.92 -15.97
N LYS A 9 -17.35 -5.48 -16.76
CA LYS A 9 -17.52 -5.11 -18.15
C LYS A 9 -18.05 -3.69 -18.28
N VAL A 10 -17.63 -3.00 -19.33
CA VAL A 10 -18.12 -1.67 -19.69
C VAL A 10 -18.43 -1.61 -21.19
N TYR A 11 -19.27 -0.63 -21.56
CA TYR A 11 -19.68 -0.39 -22.94
C TYR A 11 -19.46 1.09 -23.24
N TYR A 12 -18.74 1.37 -24.34
CA TYR A 12 -18.47 2.74 -24.84
C TYR A 12 -17.88 3.71 -23.79
N PRO A 13 -16.81 3.34 -23.10
CA PRO A 13 -16.19 4.26 -22.13
C PRO A 13 -15.53 5.44 -22.84
N ASN A 14 -15.53 6.61 -22.21
CA ASN A 14 -14.85 7.82 -22.73
C ASN A 14 -13.32 7.72 -22.68
N TRP A 15 -12.78 6.91 -21.78
CA TRP A 15 -11.35 6.65 -21.62
C TRP A 15 -11.07 5.17 -21.81
N LEU A 16 -10.05 4.87 -22.60
CA LEU A 16 -9.68 3.50 -22.89
C LEU A 16 -8.15 3.35 -22.87
N ALA A 17 -7.65 2.53 -21.97
CA ALA A 17 -6.23 2.23 -21.80
C ALA A 17 -5.86 0.90 -22.46
N ASN A 18 -4.59 0.76 -22.83
CA ASN A 18 -4.04 -0.48 -23.35
C ASN A 18 -3.50 -1.35 -22.22
N VAL A 19 -3.57 -2.66 -22.41
CA VAL A 19 -2.94 -3.65 -21.53
C VAL A 19 -1.53 -3.95 -22.00
N VAL A 20 -0.57 -3.92 -21.08
CA VAL A 20 0.82 -4.28 -21.30
C VAL A 20 1.19 -5.47 -20.40
N MET A 21 1.78 -6.50 -21.00
CA MET A 21 2.26 -7.67 -20.27
C MET A 21 3.74 -7.50 -19.93
N VAL A 22 4.07 -7.50 -18.63
CA VAL A 22 5.44 -7.34 -18.13
C VAL A 22 5.88 -8.63 -17.45
N LYS A 23 7.06 -9.15 -17.85
CA LYS A 23 7.66 -10.32 -17.21
C LYS A 23 8.44 -9.91 -15.97
N LYS A 24 8.09 -10.48 -14.81
CA LYS A 24 8.81 -10.24 -13.55
C LYS A 24 10.14 -11.02 -13.55
N ALA A 25 11.07 -10.62 -12.66
CA ALA A 25 12.35 -11.32 -12.47
C ALA A 25 12.18 -12.80 -12.09
N ASN A 26 11.08 -13.17 -11.42
CA ASN A 26 10.74 -14.56 -11.08
C ASN A 26 10.09 -15.34 -12.23
N GLY A 27 10.10 -14.82 -13.47
CA GLY A 27 9.55 -15.45 -14.66
C GLY A 27 8.03 -15.36 -14.83
N LYS A 28 7.27 -14.90 -13.83
CA LYS A 28 5.83 -14.75 -13.90
C LYS A 28 5.45 -13.49 -14.68
N TRP A 29 4.36 -13.57 -15.45
CA TRP A 29 3.79 -12.43 -16.15
C TRP A 29 2.92 -11.59 -15.22
N ARG A 30 3.01 -10.27 -15.39
CA ARG A 30 2.13 -9.28 -14.76
C ARG A 30 1.41 -8.49 -15.84
N MET A 31 0.11 -8.42 -15.75
CA MET A 31 -0.70 -7.52 -16.54
C MET A 31 -0.62 -6.11 -15.91
N CYS A 32 -0.22 -5.14 -16.69
CA CYS A 32 -0.26 -3.73 -16.36
C CYS A 32 -1.23 -3.03 -17.34
N VAL A 33 -1.85 -1.94 -16.90
CA VAL A 33 -2.69 -1.10 -17.73
C VAL A 33 -2.02 0.25 -17.85
N ASP A 34 -1.84 0.73 -19.06
CA ASP A 34 -1.18 2.01 -19.32
C ASP A 34 -2.15 3.17 -19.15
N PHE A 35 -2.09 3.83 -18.02
CA PHE A 35 -2.88 5.02 -17.70
C PHE A 35 -2.16 6.34 -18.03
N THR A 36 -1.15 6.34 -18.90
CA THR A 36 -0.33 7.53 -19.18
C THR A 36 -1.17 8.73 -19.58
N ASP A 37 -2.13 8.57 -20.50
CA ASP A 37 -2.94 9.70 -20.98
C ASP A 37 -3.94 10.17 -19.94
N LEU A 38 -4.56 9.25 -19.20
CA LEU A 38 -5.40 9.59 -18.06
C LEU A 38 -4.60 10.37 -17.01
N ASN A 39 -3.40 9.92 -16.69
CA ASN A 39 -2.51 10.58 -15.74
C ASN A 39 -2.06 11.98 -16.17
N LYS A 40 -1.96 12.25 -17.48
CA LYS A 40 -1.70 13.61 -18.01
C LYS A 40 -2.90 14.52 -17.81
N ALA A 41 -4.11 14.01 -18.03
CA ALA A 41 -5.35 14.78 -17.95
C ALA A 41 -5.74 15.16 -16.51
N PHE A 42 -5.33 14.38 -15.51
CA PHE A 42 -5.66 14.65 -14.11
C PHE A 42 -4.60 15.51 -13.41
N PRO A 43 -5.03 16.49 -12.57
CA PRO A 43 -4.11 17.26 -11.75
C PRO A 43 -3.41 16.35 -10.73
N LYS A 44 -2.16 16.70 -10.37
CA LYS A 44 -1.41 16.00 -9.33
C LYS A 44 -1.95 16.39 -7.96
N ASP A 45 -2.26 15.38 -7.14
CA ASP A 45 -2.55 15.56 -5.72
C ASP A 45 -1.21 15.79 -4.97
N SER A 46 -1.05 16.96 -4.40
CA SER A 46 0.18 17.37 -3.69
C SER A 46 0.15 16.98 -2.21
N TYR A 47 -0.43 15.84 -1.87
CA TYR A 47 -0.42 15.35 -0.49
C TYR A 47 1.02 15.10 -0.01
N PRO A 48 1.43 15.63 1.17
CA PRO A 48 2.78 15.45 1.65
C PRO A 48 3.03 14.00 2.07
N LEU A 49 4.13 13.42 1.58
CA LEU A 49 4.65 12.14 2.08
C LEU A 49 5.42 12.38 3.38
N SER A 50 5.27 11.46 4.31
CA SER A 50 6.15 11.37 5.46
C SER A 50 7.60 11.19 4.99
N ARG A 51 8.54 11.88 5.62
CA ARG A 51 9.95 11.74 5.28
C ARG A 51 10.48 10.44 5.88
N ILE A 52 11.24 9.67 5.09
CA ILE A 52 11.84 8.41 5.53
C ILE A 52 12.74 8.61 6.76
N ASP A 53 13.49 9.73 6.79
CA ASP A 53 14.35 10.07 7.92
C ASP A 53 13.55 10.17 9.23
N GLN A 54 12.36 10.80 9.17
CA GLN A 54 11.46 10.91 10.32
C GLN A 54 10.93 9.54 10.77
N LEU A 55 10.71 8.62 9.82
CA LEU A 55 10.31 7.25 10.14
C LEU A 55 11.44 6.53 10.92
N VAL A 56 12.68 6.65 10.45
CA VAL A 56 13.84 6.06 11.12
C VAL A 56 14.03 6.67 12.51
N ASP A 57 13.99 8.00 12.62
CA ASP A 57 14.14 8.71 13.91
C ASP A 57 13.05 8.30 14.90
N SER A 58 11.83 8.03 14.43
CA SER A 58 10.71 7.61 15.25
C SER A 58 10.89 6.22 15.87
N THR A 59 11.83 5.42 15.40
CA THR A 59 12.13 4.08 15.95
C THR A 59 13.12 4.11 17.11
N VAL A 60 13.84 5.22 17.28
CA VAL A 60 14.87 5.36 18.30
C VAL A 60 14.26 5.17 19.70
N GLY A 61 14.91 4.35 20.53
CA GLY A 61 14.45 4.04 21.89
C GLY A 61 13.37 2.96 22.01
N HIS A 62 12.78 2.53 20.90
CA HIS A 62 11.80 1.43 20.91
C HIS A 62 12.49 0.06 20.96
N LYS A 63 11.99 -0.84 21.82
CA LYS A 63 12.59 -2.18 22.04
C LYS A 63 12.14 -3.23 21.07
N LEU A 64 10.92 -3.11 20.54
CA LEU A 64 10.33 -4.04 19.57
C LEU A 64 9.66 -3.28 18.45
N LEU A 65 9.85 -3.80 17.24
CA LEU A 65 9.23 -3.32 16.02
C LEU A 65 8.51 -4.48 15.34
N SER A 66 7.39 -4.19 14.69
CA SER A 66 6.71 -5.11 13.77
C SER A 66 6.40 -4.39 12.49
N PHE A 67 6.68 -5.05 11.38
CA PHE A 67 6.51 -4.51 10.03
C PHE A 67 5.40 -5.27 9.32
N MET A 68 4.51 -4.54 8.71
CA MET A 68 3.35 -5.09 8.03
C MET A 68 3.22 -4.47 6.64
N ASP A 69 2.96 -5.31 5.65
CA ASP A 69 2.73 -4.93 4.25
C ASP A 69 1.27 -5.21 3.90
N ALA A 70 0.58 -4.24 3.29
CA ALA A 70 -0.79 -4.43 2.85
C ALA A 70 -0.85 -5.32 1.60
N PHE A 71 -1.71 -6.34 1.61
CA PHE A 71 -1.88 -7.23 0.47
C PHE A 71 -2.52 -6.49 -0.71
N SER A 72 -1.73 -6.12 -1.72
CA SER A 72 -2.21 -5.31 -2.86
C SER A 72 -3.00 -4.08 -2.40
N GLY A 73 -2.39 -3.27 -1.53
CA GLY A 73 -3.05 -2.20 -0.78
C GLY A 73 -3.98 -1.31 -1.60
N TYR A 74 -3.53 -0.86 -2.77
CA TYR A 74 -4.36 -0.04 -3.68
C TYR A 74 -5.64 -0.76 -4.12
N ASN A 75 -5.55 -2.06 -4.44
CA ASN A 75 -6.70 -2.86 -4.87
C ASN A 75 -7.71 -3.15 -3.74
N GLN A 76 -7.47 -2.68 -2.53
CA GLN A 76 -8.43 -2.74 -1.43
C GLN A 76 -9.28 -1.47 -1.31
N ILE A 77 -8.95 -0.43 -2.07
CA ILE A 77 -9.68 0.84 -2.09
C ILE A 77 -10.71 0.80 -3.22
N GLN A 78 -11.98 0.88 -2.85
CA GLN A 78 -13.05 0.98 -3.81
C GLN A 78 -13.05 2.35 -4.48
N MET A 79 -13.17 2.35 -5.82
CA MET A 79 -13.30 3.56 -6.61
C MET A 79 -14.75 4.06 -6.57
N ASP A 80 -14.92 5.37 -6.59
CA ASP A 80 -16.22 5.98 -6.84
C ASP A 80 -16.79 5.49 -8.17
N GLU A 81 -18.07 5.21 -8.21
CA GLU A 81 -18.73 4.60 -9.37
C GLU A 81 -18.60 5.47 -10.61
N ALA A 82 -18.66 6.79 -10.44
CA ALA A 82 -18.45 7.78 -11.52
C ALA A 82 -17.02 7.79 -12.09
N ASP A 83 -16.04 7.34 -11.29
CA ASP A 83 -14.64 7.29 -11.70
C ASP A 83 -14.22 5.92 -12.27
N GLN A 84 -14.97 4.84 -11.98
CA GLN A 84 -14.61 3.49 -12.43
C GLN A 84 -14.45 3.40 -13.96
N GLU A 85 -15.33 4.02 -14.72
CA GLU A 85 -15.30 3.96 -16.20
C GLU A 85 -14.10 4.69 -16.79
N LYS A 86 -13.53 5.65 -16.09
CA LYS A 86 -12.27 6.31 -16.49
C LYS A 86 -11.07 5.34 -16.46
N MET A 87 -11.18 4.25 -15.66
CA MET A 87 -10.17 3.19 -15.56
C MET A 87 -10.44 2.02 -16.50
N SER A 88 -11.04 2.29 -17.66
CA SER A 88 -11.37 1.26 -18.64
C SER A 88 -10.15 0.86 -19.44
N PHE A 89 -10.09 -0.42 -19.81
CA PHE A 89 -9.03 -1.01 -20.60
C PHE A 89 -9.56 -2.07 -21.57
N ILE A 90 -8.84 -2.24 -22.66
CA ILE A 90 -9.18 -3.21 -23.72
C ILE A 90 -8.41 -4.51 -23.52
N THR A 91 -9.11 -5.62 -23.74
CA THR A 91 -8.54 -6.98 -23.78
C THR A 91 -9.07 -7.74 -24.99
N SER A 92 -8.49 -8.89 -25.29
CA SER A 92 -9.01 -9.81 -26.31
C SER A 92 -10.43 -10.31 -26.03
N GLN A 93 -10.94 -10.17 -24.79
CA GLN A 93 -12.26 -10.62 -24.37
C GLN A 93 -13.28 -9.47 -24.26
N GLY A 94 -12.91 -8.25 -24.59
CA GLY A 94 -13.77 -7.07 -24.53
C GLY A 94 -13.22 -5.95 -23.63
N LEU A 95 -14.11 -5.02 -23.32
CA LEU A 95 -13.81 -3.84 -22.53
C LEU A 95 -14.18 -4.07 -21.06
N PHE A 96 -13.27 -3.70 -20.18
CA PHE A 96 -13.42 -3.82 -18.72
C PHE A 96 -12.97 -2.54 -18.05
N CYS A 97 -13.46 -2.27 -16.84
CA CYS A 97 -12.91 -1.24 -15.98
C CYS A 97 -12.62 -1.80 -14.57
N TYR A 98 -11.73 -1.12 -13.86
CA TYR A 98 -11.46 -1.42 -12.47
C TYR A 98 -12.56 -0.84 -11.57
N LYS A 99 -13.05 -1.66 -10.63
CA LYS A 99 -13.91 -1.23 -9.51
C LYS A 99 -13.11 -0.75 -8.31
N MET A 100 -11.89 -1.25 -8.20
CA MET A 100 -10.93 -0.94 -7.14
C MET A 100 -9.81 -0.11 -7.72
N MET A 101 -9.12 0.67 -6.90
CA MET A 101 -8.04 1.54 -7.36
C MET A 101 -6.90 0.73 -7.97
N PRO A 102 -6.58 0.91 -9.27
CA PRO A 102 -5.51 0.18 -9.91
C PRO A 102 -4.13 0.76 -9.54
N PHE A 103 -3.11 -0.02 -9.79
CA PHE A 103 -1.73 0.44 -9.77
C PHE A 103 -1.51 1.45 -10.91
N ASP A 104 -0.46 2.26 -10.84
CA ASP A 104 -0.01 3.22 -11.86
C ASP A 104 -0.88 4.47 -12.05
N LEU A 105 -1.90 4.69 -11.24
CA LEU A 105 -2.54 6.01 -11.21
C LEU A 105 -1.66 7.02 -10.48
N LYS A 106 -1.47 8.18 -11.10
CA LYS A 106 -0.66 9.29 -10.60
C LYS A 106 -0.94 9.67 -9.14
N ASN A 107 -2.21 9.61 -8.74
CA ASN A 107 -2.66 10.02 -7.41
C ASN A 107 -2.97 8.83 -6.49
N ALA A 108 -2.74 7.59 -6.92
CA ALA A 108 -3.06 6.41 -6.12
C ALA A 108 -2.37 6.43 -4.75
N TRP A 109 -1.07 6.74 -4.73
CA TRP A 109 -0.28 6.81 -3.51
C TRP A 109 -0.81 7.87 -2.53
N ALA A 110 -1.22 9.06 -3.03
CA ALA A 110 -1.75 10.13 -2.19
C ALA A 110 -3.09 9.75 -1.56
N LYS A 111 -3.96 9.10 -2.33
CA LYS A 111 -5.25 8.59 -1.85
C LYS A 111 -5.07 7.49 -0.81
N TYR A 112 -4.15 6.55 -1.08
CA TYR A 112 -3.82 5.49 -0.14
C TYR A 112 -3.27 6.04 1.17
N GLN A 113 -2.27 6.95 1.10
CA GLN A 113 -1.67 7.57 2.28
C GLN A 113 -2.70 8.35 3.10
N LYS A 114 -3.62 9.09 2.44
CA LYS A 114 -4.73 9.78 3.12
C LYS A 114 -5.62 8.80 3.88
N LEU A 115 -5.99 7.68 3.24
CA LEU A 115 -6.81 6.64 3.87
C LEU A 115 -6.11 6.06 5.10
N VAL A 116 -4.86 5.62 4.96
CA VAL A 116 -4.13 4.98 6.05
C VAL A 116 -3.84 5.96 7.19
N ASN A 117 -3.52 7.22 6.88
CA ASN A 117 -3.40 8.27 7.90
C ASN A 117 -4.72 8.54 8.63
N HIS A 118 -5.86 8.41 7.94
CA HIS A 118 -7.17 8.52 8.57
C HIS A 118 -7.46 7.32 9.47
N MET A 119 -7.21 6.12 9.00
CA MET A 119 -7.41 4.86 9.76
C MET A 119 -6.63 4.85 11.07
N PHE A 120 -5.35 5.21 11.00
CA PHE A 120 -4.44 5.16 12.14
C PHE A 120 -4.27 6.51 12.85
N ARG A 121 -5.14 7.47 12.60
CA ARG A 121 -5.03 8.82 13.18
C ARG A 121 -4.76 8.86 14.69
N PRO A 122 -5.39 8.01 15.54
CA PRO A 122 -5.10 7.97 16.97
C PRO A 122 -3.74 7.38 17.33
N GLN A 123 -3.19 6.52 16.45
CA GLN A 123 -2.01 5.71 16.70
C GLN A 123 -0.74 6.25 16.02
N ILE A 124 -0.90 7.06 14.95
CA ILE A 124 0.23 7.67 14.22
C ILE A 124 1.05 8.55 15.16
N LYS A 125 2.39 8.40 15.08
CA LYS A 125 3.41 9.03 15.93
C LYS A 125 3.46 8.50 17.36
N TRP A 126 2.48 7.71 17.77
CA TRP A 126 2.49 7.03 19.05
C TRP A 126 3.12 5.64 18.91
N ASN A 127 2.35 4.65 18.51
CA ASN A 127 2.79 3.27 18.35
C ASN A 127 2.75 2.76 16.91
N VAL A 128 2.23 3.55 15.96
CA VAL A 128 2.15 3.20 14.54
C VAL A 128 2.79 4.29 13.68
N GLU A 129 3.60 3.87 12.73
CA GLU A 129 4.08 4.70 11.63
C GLU A 129 3.67 4.09 10.30
N VAL A 130 3.37 4.94 9.33
CA VAL A 130 2.91 4.51 8.01
C VAL A 130 3.69 5.21 6.91
N TYR A 131 4.17 4.44 5.96
CA TYR A 131 4.83 4.96 4.77
C TYR A 131 4.38 4.17 3.54
N VAL A 132 3.49 4.76 2.75
CA VAL A 132 2.87 4.12 1.58
C VAL A 132 2.27 2.75 1.97
N ASP A 133 2.71 1.65 1.39
CA ASP A 133 2.17 0.30 1.63
C ASP A 133 2.67 -0.33 2.94
N ASP A 134 3.72 0.25 3.55
CA ASP A 134 4.37 -0.29 4.73
C ASP A 134 3.85 0.37 6.02
N MET A 135 3.50 -0.46 6.98
CA MET A 135 3.07 -0.05 8.32
C MET A 135 4.03 -0.63 9.35
N MET A 136 4.41 0.17 10.32
CA MET A 136 5.30 -0.23 11.40
C MET A 136 4.65 0.01 12.75
N VAL A 137 4.57 -1.04 13.56
CA VAL A 137 4.21 -0.93 14.99
C VAL A 137 5.48 -0.92 15.81
N LYS A 138 5.59 0.07 16.70
CA LYS A 138 6.75 0.30 17.56
C LYS A 138 6.33 0.33 19.03
N SER A 139 7.11 -0.27 19.91
CA SER A 139 6.82 -0.31 21.34
C SER A 139 8.05 -0.07 22.18
N LEU A 140 7.93 0.82 23.16
CA LEU A 140 8.98 1.12 24.12
C LEU A 140 9.21 -0.03 25.09
N ASP A 141 8.14 -0.78 25.42
CA ASP A 141 8.16 -1.90 26.33
C ASP A 141 7.78 -3.20 25.60
N ARG A 142 8.57 -4.25 25.85
CA ARG A 142 8.31 -5.58 25.28
C ARG A 142 6.98 -6.17 25.73
N GLY A 143 6.54 -5.87 26.96
CA GLY A 143 5.27 -6.33 27.51
C GLY A 143 4.05 -5.71 26.85
N LYS A 144 4.17 -4.47 26.38
CA LYS A 144 3.07 -3.74 25.72
C LYS A 144 2.92 -4.04 24.22
N HIS A 145 3.94 -4.65 23.60
CA HIS A 145 3.96 -4.83 22.14
C HIS A 145 2.79 -5.66 21.60
N LEU A 146 2.32 -6.66 22.34
CA LEU A 146 1.14 -7.44 21.95
C LEU A 146 -0.14 -6.60 21.98
N HIS A 147 -0.27 -5.71 22.96
CA HIS A 147 -1.39 -4.78 23.04
C HIS A 147 -1.38 -3.80 21.86
N ASP A 148 -0.22 -3.20 21.57
CA ASP A 148 -0.05 -2.26 20.44
C ASP A 148 -0.37 -2.93 19.10
N LEU A 149 0.05 -4.20 18.93
CA LEU A 149 -0.30 -5.00 17.74
C LEU A 149 -1.80 -5.30 17.68
N GLN A 150 -2.43 -5.67 18.81
CA GLN A 150 -3.86 -5.96 18.86
C GLN A 150 -4.67 -4.75 18.44
N GLU A 151 -4.37 -3.57 18.99
CA GLU A 151 -5.02 -2.31 18.64
C GLU A 151 -4.87 -1.99 17.14
N THR A 152 -3.67 -2.22 16.58
CA THR A 152 -3.41 -2.06 15.15
C THR A 152 -4.23 -3.03 14.32
N PHE A 153 -4.30 -4.31 14.71
CA PHE A 153 -5.11 -5.30 14.01
C PHE A 153 -6.60 -5.02 14.08
N ASP A 154 -7.09 -4.48 15.19
CA ASP A 154 -8.50 -4.11 15.33
C ASP A 154 -8.84 -2.94 14.40
N THR A 155 -7.94 -1.96 14.27
CA THR A 155 -8.06 -0.89 13.28
C THR A 155 -8.10 -1.47 11.85
N LEU A 156 -7.18 -2.36 11.50
CA LEU A 156 -7.15 -3.01 10.18
C LEU A 156 -8.46 -3.79 9.89
N ARG A 157 -8.99 -4.51 10.88
CA ARG A 157 -10.26 -5.23 10.76
C ARG A 157 -11.44 -4.30 10.56
N GLN A 158 -11.49 -3.19 11.29
CA GLN A 158 -12.55 -2.18 11.17
C GLN A 158 -12.64 -1.65 9.73
N TYR A 159 -11.49 -1.45 9.07
CA TYR A 159 -11.43 -0.98 7.69
C TYR A 159 -11.33 -2.10 6.64
N ASN A 160 -11.49 -3.37 7.05
CA ASN A 160 -11.35 -4.55 6.19
C ASN A 160 -10.02 -4.60 5.40
N MET A 161 -8.95 -4.00 5.94
CA MET A 161 -7.64 -4.00 5.33
C MET A 161 -6.95 -5.35 5.57
N LYS A 162 -6.49 -5.98 4.48
CA LYS A 162 -5.80 -7.27 4.50
C LYS A 162 -4.31 -7.08 4.41
N LEU A 163 -3.57 -7.83 5.22
CA LEU A 163 -2.12 -7.88 5.21
C LEU A 163 -1.61 -9.03 4.32
N ASN A 164 -0.37 -8.91 3.89
CA ASN A 164 0.39 -9.96 3.23
C ASN A 164 1.31 -10.68 4.23
N PRO A 165 0.91 -11.84 4.78
CA PRO A 165 1.68 -12.51 5.84
C PRO A 165 3.12 -12.84 5.43
N GLY A 166 3.35 -13.13 4.13
CA GLY A 166 4.68 -13.48 3.62
C GLY A 166 5.67 -12.31 3.57
N LYS A 167 5.17 -11.07 3.79
CA LYS A 167 6.00 -9.86 3.84
C LYS A 167 5.94 -9.16 5.20
N CYS A 168 5.22 -9.71 6.16
CA CYS A 168 5.18 -9.18 7.52
C CYS A 168 6.30 -9.76 8.36
N ALA A 169 6.88 -8.93 9.23
CA ALA A 169 7.87 -9.35 10.22
C ALA A 169 7.45 -8.84 11.59
N PHE A 170 7.27 -9.76 12.54
CA PHE A 170 6.77 -9.44 13.87
C PHE A 170 7.84 -9.58 14.95
N ARG A 171 7.78 -8.72 15.97
CA ARG A 171 8.64 -8.77 17.17
C ARG A 171 10.14 -8.72 16.83
N VAL A 172 10.51 -7.85 15.92
CA VAL A 172 11.93 -7.61 15.58
C VAL A 172 12.54 -6.75 16.68
N SER A 173 13.61 -7.25 17.31
CA SER A 173 14.32 -6.50 18.36
C SER A 173 15.20 -5.42 17.75
N SER A 174 15.07 -4.20 18.22
CA SER A 174 15.86 -3.05 17.77
C SER A 174 17.33 -3.05 18.23
N GLY A 175 17.85 -4.14 18.77
CA GLY A 175 19.22 -4.20 19.29
C GLY A 175 20.01 -5.45 18.90
N SER A 176 19.41 -6.37 18.13
CA SER A 176 20.05 -7.70 17.90
C SER A 176 20.70 -7.88 16.55
N SER A 177 20.65 -6.88 15.66
CA SER A 177 21.28 -7.01 14.35
C SER A 177 21.78 -5.64 13.89
N SER A 178 23.04 -5.57 13.56
CA SER A 178 23.72 -4.36 13.10
C SER A 178 23.18 -3.82 11.77
N ASN A 179 22.34 -4.56 11.07
CA ASN A 179 21.74 -4.17 9.80
C ASN A 179 20.35 -4.82 9.65
N LEU A 180 19.30 -4.05 9.85
CA LEU A 180 17.95 -4.48 9.50
C LEU A 180 17.58 -3.90 8.14
N TRP A 181 17.40 -4.78 7.15
CA TRP A 181 17.02 -4.37 5.81
C TRP A 181 15.50 -4.38 5.69
N PHE A 182 14.91 -3.23 5.35
CA PHE A 182 13.51 -3.11 5.02
C PHE A 182 13.33 -2.80 3.55
N HIS A 183 12.40 -3.51 2.93
CA HIS A 183 11.92 -3.21 1.59
C HIS A 183 10.75 -2.24 1.74
N ILE A 184 11.01 -0.94 1.66
CA ILE A 184 9.95 0.06 1.63
C ILE A 184 9.63 0.36 0.17
N GLY A 185 8.36 0.15 -0.22
CA GLY A 185 7.86 0.54 -1.54
C GLY A 185 8.51 -0.16 -2.72
N GLY A 186 8.55 -1.49 -2.73
CA GLY A 186 8.85 -2.33 -3.92
C GLY A 186 10.20 -2.17 -4.61
N SER A 187 10.93 -1.08 -4.40
CA SER A 187 12.18 -0.77 -5.12
C SER A 187 13.29 -0.19 -4.25
N ARG A 188 13.05 0.13 -3.00
CA ARG A 188 14.07 0.71 -2.11
C ARG A 188 14.28 -0.14 -0.88
N GLN A 189 15.51 -0.58 -0.70
CA GLN A 189 15.98 -1.19 0.54
C GLN A 189 16.41 -0.06 1.47
N ILE A 190 15.83 0.01 2.65
CA ILE A 190 16.27 0.94 3.69
C ILE A 190 17.03 0.15 4.73
N LEU A 191 18.30 0.51 4.88
CA LEU A 191 19.14 0.01 5.94
C LEU A 191 18.89 0.87 7.19
N ILE A 192 18.16 0.35 8.16
CA ILE A 192 18.08 0.98 9.47
C ILE A 192 19.26 0.46 10.31
N LYS A 193 20.27 1.31 10.46
CA LYS A 193 21.38 1.07 11.40
C LYS A 193 20.94 1.60 12.76
N PHE A 194 20.82 0.72 13.72
CA PHE A 194 20.71 1.13 15.11
C PHE A 194 22.14 1.31 15.64
N LYS A 195 22.42 2.49 16.20
CA LYS A 195 23.64 2.76 16.98
C LYS A 195 23.56 2.11 18.34
#